data_5d8122206eb4a345991919032ea4983a
#
_entry.id   5d8122206eb4a345991919032ea4983a
#
_cell.length_a   1.000
_cell.length_b   1.000
_cell.length_c   1.000
_cell.angle_alpha   90.00
_cell.angle_beta   90.00
_cell.angle_gamma   90.00
#
_symmetry.space_group_name_H-M   'P 1'
#
loop_
_entity.id
_entity.type
_entity.pdbx_description
1 polymer ?
#
loop_
_entity_poly.entity_id
_entity_poly.type
_entity_poly.pdbx_seq_one_letter_code
_entity_poly.pdbx_strand_id
1 'polypeptide(L)'
;KTKIVFNCSQLRNLRQFWNEVIIPHVNDKDVTVLFDEASEMPKDVMMALLTVLNPNSEGRTEFSYEDYTVDFDFSRQTFMFATTEGQSIFHALMDRMERIDMQDYSEEELGQITKVGLGDYNIKDNAVKQIATVLRGNPRAAAKMRDKIVSYCDGNRQKTFALADWNKLKDELDILPLGLL
;
A
#
# COMPACT_ATOMS: atom_id res chain seq x y z
N LYS A 1 -16.78 10.43 -0.96
CA LYS A 1 -16.68 9.12 -1.60
C LYS A 1 -16.33 8.05 -0.58
N THR A 2 -17.01 6.92 -0.63
CA THR A 2 -16.63 5.73 0.16
C THR A 2 -15.33 5.17 -0.40
N LYS A 3 -14.40 4.76 0.47
CA LYS A 3 -13.14 4.11 0.07
C LYS A 3 -13.25 2.62 0.29
N ILE A 4 -12.87 1.84 -0.70
CA ILE A 4 -12.90 0.38 -0.68
C ILE A 4 -11.54 -0.13 -1.15
N VAL A 5 -11.00 -1.14 -0.47
CA VAL A 5 -9.72 -1.75 -0.82
C VAL A 5 -9.94 -3.24 -1.07
N PHE A 6 -9.48 -3.72 -2.23
CA PHE A 6 -9.47 -5.14 -2.58
C PHE A 6 -8.03 -5.58 -2.86
N ASN A 7 -7.63 -6.68 -2.25
CA ASN A 7 -6.38 -7.33 -2.59
C ASN A 7 -6.61 -8.27 -3.78
N CYS A 8 -5.95 -8.01 -4.92
CA CYS A 8 -6.14 -8.76 -6.15
C CYS A 8 -5.67 -10.21 -6.07
N SER A 9 -4.79 -10.56 -5.14
CA SER A 9 -4.37 -11.95 -4.90
C SER A 9 -5.51 -12.85 -4.41
N GLN A 10 -6.61 -12.27 -3.92
CA GLN A 10 -7.81 -13.00 -3.50
C GLN A 10 -8.82 -13.22 -4.62
N LEU A 11 -8.69 -12.51 -5.75
CA LEU A 11 -9.55 -12.65 -6.91
C LEU A 11 -9.12 -13.88 -7.74
N ARG A 12 -10.05 -14.71 -8.12
CA ARG A 12 -9.78 -15.94 -8.88
C ARG A 12 -10.20 -15.85 -10.35
N ASN A 13 -11.26 -15.11 -10.64
CA ASN A 13 -11.83 -14.98 -11.97
C ASN A 13 -12.80 -13.80 -12.07
N LEU A 14 -13.25 -13.55 -13.31
CA LEU A 14 -14.18 -12.46 -13.62
C LEU A 14 -15.53 -12.57 -12.89
N ARG A 15 -16.06 -13.80 -12.71
CA ARG A 15 -17.33 -14.01 -12.01
C ARG A 15 -17.29 -13.55 -10.56
N GLN A 16 -16.21 -13.91 -9.85
CA GLN A 16 -15.99 -13.47 -8.47
C GLN A 16 -15.85 -11.95 -8.42
N PHE A 17 -15.09 -11.36 -9.34
CA PHE A 17 -14.91 -9.91 -9.43
C PHE A 17 -16.26 -9.18 -9.57
N TRP A 18 -17.18 -9.68 -10.42
CA TRP A 18 -18.50 -9.08 -10.55
C TRP A 18 -19.34 -9.24 -9.29
N ASN A 19 -19.48 -10.46 -8.79
CA ASN A 19 -20.41 -10.78 -7.71
C ASN A 19 -19.96 -10.24 -6.35
N GLU A 20 -18.65 -10.17 -6.10
CA GLU A 20 -18.12 -9.77 -4.79
C GLU A 20 -17.57 -8.34 -4.76
N VAL A 21 -17.24 -7.76 -5.91
CA VAL A 21 -16.62 -6.42 -5.97
C VAL A 21 -17.56 -5.42 -6.65
N ILE A 22 -17.91 -5.64 -7.91
CA ILE A 22 -18.57 -4.62 -8.73
C ILE A 22 -20.04 -4.43 -8.32
N ILE A 23 -20.83 -5.49 -8.33
CA ILE A 23 -22.28 -5.40 -8.05
C ILE A 23 -22.53 -4.87 -6.63
N PRO A 24 -21.93 -5.44 -5.56
CA PRO A 24 -22.26 -5.01 -4.21
C PRO A 24 -21.62 -3.70 -3.79
N HIS A 25 -20.50 -3.28 -4.41
CA HIS A 25 -19.70 -2.20 -3.88
C HIS A 25 -19.47 -1.01 -4.83
N VAL A 26 -19.60 -1.20 -6.13
CA VAL A 26 -19.28 -0.16 -7.14
C VAL A 26 -20.52 0.33 -7.86
N ASN A 27 -21.42 -0.57 -8.26
CA ASN A 27 -22.60 -0.23 -9.03
C ASN A 27 -23.42 0.88 -8.35
N ASP A 28 -23.74 1.94 -9.09
CA ASP A 28 -24.50 3.12 -8.64
C ASP A 28 -23.99 3.84 -7.38
N LYS A 29 -22.73 3.62 -7.01
CA LYS A 29 -22.14 4.21 -5.80
C LYS A 29 -21.10 5.27 -6.10
N ASP A 30 -20.99 6.24 -5.18
CA ASP A 30 -19.92 7.24 -5.17
C ASP A 30 -18.73 6.67 -4.38
N VAL A 31 -17.80 6.01 -5.10
CA VAL A 31 -16.72 5.23 -4.50
C VAL A 31 -15.35 5.51 -5.11
N THR A 32 -14.32 5.34 -4.29
CA THR A 32 -12.95 5.14 -4.73
C THR A 32 -12.54 3.70 -4.40
N VAL A 33 -12.21 2.92 -5.41
CA VAL A 33 -11.78 1.53 -5.27
C VAL A 33 -10.27 1.47 -5.47
N LEU A 34 -9.56 0.92 -4.49
CA LEU A 34 -8.15 0.59 -4.59
C LEU A 34 -7.99 -0.92 -4.80
N PHE A 35 -7.42 -1.29 -5.93
CA PHE A 35 -6.95 -2.64 -6.23
C PHE A 35 -5.49 -2.77 -5.80
N ASP A 36 -5.27 -3.39 -4.65
CA ASP A 36 -3.93 -3.65 -4.11
C ASP A 36 -3.37 -4.94 -4.70
N GLU A 37 -2.05 -5.01 -4.86
CA GLU A 37 -1.36 -6.11 -5.56
C GLU A 37 -1.93 -6.35 -6.96
N ALA A 38 -2.10 -5.28 -7.74
CA ALA A 38 -2.78 -5.32 -9.03
C ALA A 38 -2.08 -6.21 -10.08
N SER A 39 -0.79 -6.52 -9.92
CA SER A 39 -0.04 -7.52 -10.71
C SER A 39 -0.62 -8.94 -10.59
N GLU A 40 -1.27 -9.25 -9.47
CA GLU A 40 -1.89 -10.55 -9.20
C GLU A 40 -3.32 -10.67 -9.74
N MET A 41 -3.84 -9.61 -10.36
CA MET A 41 -5.20 -9.60 -10.91
C MET A 41 -5.35 -10.64 -12.02
N PRO A 42 -6.43 -11.47 -12.00
CA PRO A 42 -6.69 -12.44 -13.07
C PRO A 42 -6.80 -11.78 -14.45
N LYS A 43 -6.29 -12.46 -15.46
CA LYS A 43 -6.22 -11.93 -16.83
C LYS A 43 -7.59 -11.60 -17.41
N ASP A 44 -8.61 -12.39 -17.12
CA ASP A 44 -10.00 -12.15 -17.56
C ASP A 44 -10.58 -10.88 -16.93
N VAL A 45 -10.23 -10.58 -15.68
CA VAL A 45 -10.59 -9.33 -15.00
C VAL A 45 -9.87 -8.14 -15.64
N MET A 46 -8.57 -8.25 -15.90
CA MET A 46 -7.82 -7.19 -16.61
C MET A 46 -8.42 -6.90 -17.99
N MET A 47 -8.85 -7.93 -18.72
CA MET A 47 -9.47 -7.78 -20.04
C MET A 47 -10.83 -7.09 -19.95
N ALA A 48 -11.65 -7.40 -18.94
CA ALA A 48 -12.91 -6.70 -18.70
C ALA A 48 -12.69 -5.21 -18.36
N LEU A 49 -11.67 -4.92 -17.54
CA LEU A 49 -11.29 -3.55 -17.18
C LEU A 49 -10.82 -2.73 -18.39
N LEU A 50 -10.26 -3.33 -19.43
CA LEU A 50 -9.94 -2.61 -20.68
C LEU A 50 -11.20 -1.99 -21.33
N THR A 51 -12.35 -2.66 -21.24
CA THR A 51 -13.62 -2.12 -21.72
C THR A 51 -14.16 -1.09 -20.73
N VAL A 52 -14.20 -1.41 -19.46
CA VAL A 52 -14.68 -0.51 -18.39
C VAL A 52 -13.93 0.81 -18.38
N LEU A 53 -12.59 0.79 -18.46
CA LEU A 53 -11.74 1.98 -18.45
C LEU A 53 -11.56 2.63 -19.83
N ASN A 54 -12.55 2.48 -20.70
CA ASN A 54 -12.62 3.18 -21.98
C ASN A 54 -13.94 3.97 -22.10
N PRO A 55 -14.10 5.03 -21.28
CA PRO A 55 -15.35 5.78 -21.21
C PRO A 55 -15.64 6.53 -22.53
N ASN A 56 -16.93 6.79 -22.77
CA ASN A 56 -17.40 7.68 -23.83
C ASN A 56 -17.05 9.16 -23.51
N SER A 57 -17.49 10.07 -24.40
CA SER A 57 -17.25 11.51 -24.24
C SER A 57 -17.91 12.13 -22.97
N GLU A 58 -18.85 11.43 -22.34
CA GLU A 58 -19.51 11.84 -21.12
C GLU A 58 -18.85 11.28 -19.87
N GLY A 59 -17.75 10.53 -20.02
CA GLY A 59 -17.05 9.88 -18.91
C GLY A 59 -17.77 8.64 -18.38
N ARG A 60 -18.58 7.96 -19.23
CA ARG A 60 -19.37 6.80 -18.87
C ARG A 60 -19.05 5.59 -19.72
N THR A 61 -19.18 4.41 -19.13
CA THR A 61 -19.06 3.12 -19.83
C THR A 61 -20.10 2.16 -19.29
N GLU A 62 -20.76 1.46 -20.21
CA GLU A 62 -21.65 0.34 -19.90
C GLU A 62 -20.91 -0.98 -20.14
N PHE A 63 -21.04 -1.91 -19.21
CA PHE A 63 -20.49 -3.25 -19.35
C PHE A 63 -21.50 -4.31 -18.92
N SER A 64 -21.76 -5.27 -19.81
CA SER A 64 -22.66 -6.39 -19.54
C SER A 64 -21.87 -7.66 -19.24
N TYR A 65 -22.26 -8.37 -18.19
CA TYR A 65 -21.71 -9.67 -17.82
C TYR A 65 -22.84 -10.59 -17.33
N GLU A 66 -23.01 -11.76 -17.97
CA GLU A 66 -24.15 -12.65 -17.75
C GLU A 66 -25.48 -11.86 -17.85
N ASP A 67 -26.32 -11.88 -16.82
CA ASP A 67 -27.62 -11.20 -16.77
C ASP A 67 -27.52 -9.77 -16.18
N TYR A 68 -26.32 -9.28 -15.89
CA TYR A 68 -26.11 -7.97 -15.29
C TYR A 68 -25.56 -6.97 -16.31
N THR A 69 -26.10 -5.77 -16.27
CA THR A 69 -25.51 -4.60 -16.93
C THR A 69 -25.18 -3.56 -15.86
N VAL A 70 -23.95 -3.06 -15.89
CA VAL A 70 -23.45 -2.07 -14.94
C VAL A 70 -22.99 -0.84 -15.70
N ASP A 71 -23.48 0.31 -15.26
CA ASP A 71 -23.03 1.62 -15.72
C ASP A 71 -21.91 2.14 -14.83
N PHE A 72 -20.78 2.48 -15.44
CA PHE A 72 -19.67 3.13 -14.78
C PHE A 72 -19.70 4.63 -15.08
N ASP A 73 -19.70 5.43 -14.04
CA ASP A 73 -19.67 6.88 -14.10
C ASP A 73 -18.39 7.39 -13.42
N PHE A 74 -17.40 7.79 -14.20
CA PHE A 74 -16.09 8.22 -13.69
C PHE A 74 -16.11 9.59 -13.02
N SER A 75 -17.24 10.31 -13.05
CA SER A 75 -17.45 11.47 -12.17
C SER A 75 -17.70 11.05 -10.72
N ARG A 76 -18.26 9.87 -10.50
CA ARG A 76 -18.63 9.30 -9.20
C ARG A 76 -17.69 8.18 -8.75
N GLN A 77 -17.15 7.42 -9.69
CA GLN A 77 -16.31 6.24 -9.42
C GLN A 77 -14.87 6.52 -9.81
N THR A 78 -13.95 6.16 -8.92
CA THR A 78 -12.52 6.30 -9.16
C THR A 78 -11.85 4.95 -8.90
N PHE A 79 -11.05 4.49 -9.84
CA PHE A 79 -10.27 3.26 -9.71
C PHE A 79 -8.80 3.59 -9.53
N MET A 80 -8.18 2.98 -8.53
CA MET A 80 -6.76 3.09 -8.23
C MET A 80 -6.16 1.68 -8.23
N PHE A 81 -4.96 1.54 -8.76
CA PHE A 81 -4.23 0.28 -8.84
C PHE A 81 -2.87 0.47 -8.17
N ALA A 82 -2.55 -0.39 -7.22
CA ALA A 82 -1.25 -0.39 -6.56
C ALA A 82 -0.52 -1.71 -6.84
N THR A 83 0.74 -1.63 -7.21
CA THR A 83 1.60 -2.79 -7.47
C THR A 83 3.07 -2.42 -7.27
N THR A 84 3.88 -3.41 -6.91
CA THR A 84 5.35 -3.31 -6.95
C THR A 84 5.91 -3.76 -8.30
N GLU A 85 5.08 -4.39 -9.16
CA GLU A 85 5.46 -4.98 -10.45
C GLU A 85 4.66 -4.35 -11.60
N GLY A 86 4.87 -3.05 -11.83
CA GLY A 86 4.14 -2.32 -12.88
C GLY A 86 4.27 -2.94 -14.28
N GLN A 87 5.41 -3.59 -14.59
CA GLN A 87 5.62 -4.28 -15.86
C GLN A 87 4.72 -5.52 -16.05
N SER A 88 4.16 -6.07 -14.98
CA SER A 88 3.25 -7.23 -15.04
C SER A 88 1.82 -6.83 -15.41
N ILE A 89 1.48 -5.55 -15.34
CA ILE A 89 0.18 -5.04 -15.77
C ILE A 89 0.15 -4.88 -17.29
N PHE A 90 -0.95 -5.28 -17.91
CA PHE A 90 -1.17 -5.12 -19.34
C PHE A 90 -0.92 -3.67 -19.80
N HIS A 91 -0.07 -3.49 -20.80
CA HIS A 91 0.27 -2.17 -21.36
C HIS A 91 -0.99 -1.37 -21.74
N ALA A 92 -1.93 -2.02 -22.43
CA ALA A 92 -3.18 -1.40 -22.82
C ALA A 92 -4.04 -0.92 -21.64
N LEU A 93 -3.92 -1.54 -20.46
CA LEU A 93 -4.59 -1.09 -19.25
C LEU A 93 -3.87 0.12 -18.66
N MET A 94 -2.55 0.12 -18.64
CA MET A 94 -1.75 1.26 -18.18
C MET A 94 -1.97 2.52 -19.01
N ASP A 95 -2.16 2.38 -20.33
CA ASP A 95 -2.44 3.50 -21.24
C ASP A 95 -3.76 4.24 -20.93
N ARG A 96 -4.63 3.64 -20.13
CA ARG A 96 -5.92 4.22 -19.69
C ARG A 96 -5.86 4.85 -18.30
N MET A 97 -4.72 4.81 -17.65
CA MET A 97 -4.52 5.28 -16.29
C MET A 97 -3.41 6.30 -16.21
N GLU A 98 -3.50 7.19 -15.24
CA GLU A 98 -2.38 8.04 -14.86
C GLU A 98 -1.43 7.25 -13.96
N ARG A 99 -0.16 7.18 -14.34
CA ARG A 99 0.87 6.48 -13.58
C ARG A 99 1.50 7.42 -12.55
N ILE A 100 1.58 6.96 -11.30
CA ILE A 100 2.26 7.64 -10.20
C ILE A 100 3.36 6.72 -9.69
N ASP A 101 4.61 7.09 -9.94
CA ASP A 101 5.77 6.34 -9.44
C ASP A 101 6.11 6.80 -8.02
N MET A 102 6.02 5.86 -7.07
CA MET A 102 6.43 6.08 -5.68
C MET A 102 7.93 5.91 -5.56
N GLN A 103 8.60 6.86 -4.94
CA GLN A 103 10.04 6.81 -4.68
C GLN A 103 10.30 6.08 -3.37
N ASP A 104 11.49 5.49 -3.26
CA ASP A 104 11.96 4.95 -1.99
C ASP A 104 12.13 6.06 -0.96
N TYR A 105 11.85 5.74 0.30
CA TYR A 105 12.03 6.70 1.39
C TYR A 105 13.52 6.94 1.66
N SER A 106 13.88 8.19 1.84
CA SER A 106 15.19 8.61 2.34
C SER A 106 15.40 8.18 3.80
N GLU A 107 16.66 8.14 4.24
CA GLU A 107 16.98 7.86 5.65
C GLU A 107 16.34 8.90 6.59
N GLU A 108 16.25 10.16 6.17
CA GLU A 108 15.61 11.20 6.97
C GLU A 108 14.12 10.94 7.16
N GLU A 109 13.39 10.60 6.08
CA GLU A 109 11.97 10.25 6.14
C GLU A 109 11.73 8.98 6.96
N LEU A 110 12.57 7.96 6.82
CA LEU A 110 12.50 6.74 7.66
C LEU A 110 12.72 7.06 9.14
N GLY A 111 13.63 7.97 9.43
CA GLY A 111 13.84 8.48 10.79
C GLY A 111 12.60 9.18 11.34
N GLN A 112 11.90 9.99 10.52
CA GLN A 112 10.64 10.62 10.90
C GLN A 112 9.53 9.58 11.11
N ILE A 113 9.40 8.60 10.20
CA ILE A 113 8.42 7.51 10.33
C ILE A 113 8.65 6.71 11.61
N THR A 114 9.91 6.44 11.99
CA THR A 114 10.23 5.75 13.23
C THR A 114 9.76 6.53 14.47
N LYS A 115 9.71 7.86 14.40
CA LYS A 115 9.21 8.71 15.49
C LYS A 115 7.67 8.80 15.56
N VAL A 116 6.96 8.51 14.47
CA VAL A 116 5.49 8.59 14.43
C VAL A 116 4.87 7.52 15.31
N GLY A 117 4.01 7.92 16.24
CA GLY A 117 3.27 6.99 17.10
C GLY A 117 4.05 6.47 18.32
N LEU A 118 5.14 7.13 18.71
CA LEU A 118 5.89 6.82 19.93
C LEU A 118 5.13 7.08 21.24
N GLY A 119 4.05 7.87 21.21
CA GLY A 119 3.34 8.28 22.42
C GLY A 119 4.23 9.09 23.35
N ASP A 120 4.39 8.60 24.60
CA ASP A 120 5.18 9.27 25.64
C ASP A 120 6.71 8.98 25.56
N TYR A 121 7.16 8.24 24.54
CA TYR A 121 8.55 7.89 24.37
C TYR A 121 9.28 8.88 23.47
N ASN A 122 10.58 9.06 23.68
CA ASN A 122 11.43 9.92 22.87
C ASN A 122 12.66 9.17 22.39
N ILE A 123 12.99 9.31 21.12
CA ILE A 123 14.23 8.79 20.54
C ILE A 123 15.19 9.96 20.25
N LYS A 124 16.42 9.85 20.72
CA LYS A 124 17.46 10.86 20.43
C LYS A 124 17.84 10.84 18.94
N ASP A 125 18.09 12.02 18.35
CA ASP A 125 18.33 12.17 16.92
C ASP A 125 19.52 11.35 16.41
N ASN A 126 20.57 11.21 17.22
CA ASN A 126 21.72 10.38 16.86
C ASN A 126 21.39 8.88 16.79
N ALA A 127 20.46 8.39 17.63
CA ALA A 127 19.95 7.03 17.54
C ALA A 127 19.06 6.87 16.31
N VAL A 128 18.16 7.83 16.02
CA VAL A 128 17.30 7.82 14.85
C VAL A 128 18.10 7.71 13.56
N LYS A 129 19.19 8.49 13.42
CA LYS A 129 20.06 8.44 12.24
C LYS A 129 20.67 7.05 12.04
N GLN A 130 21.16 6.42 13.09
CA GLN A 130 21.74 5.08 13.01
C GLN A 130 20.66 4.00 12.72
N ILE A 131 19.46 4.14 13.25
CA ILE A 131 18.33 3.25 12.94
C ILE A 131 17.99 3.37 11.47
N ALA A 132 17.85 4.58 10.93
CA ALA A 132 17.47 4.83 9.56
C ALA A 132 18.40 4.13 8.54
N THR A 133 19.70 4.08 8.78
CA THR A 133 20.68 3.42 7.88
C THR A 133 20.41 1.91 7.70
N VAL A 134 19.82 1.24 8.69
CA VAL A 134 19.54 -0.21 8.63
C VAL A 134 18.16 -0.55 8.06
N LEU A 135 17.29 0.44 7.86
CA LEU A 135 15.91 0.25 7.40
C LEU A 135 15.77 0.11 5.87
N ARG A 136 16.80 0.48 5.11
CA ARG A 136 16.91 0.28 3.64
C ARG A 136 15.67 0.72 2.85
N GLY A 137 15.20 1.93 3.05
CA GLY A 137 14.05 2.45 2.31
C GLY A 137 12.69 1.88 2.73
N ASN A 138 12.63 0.96 3.70
CA ASN A 138 11.41 0.23 4.05
C ASN A 138 10.63 0.89 5.21
N PRO A 139 9.51 1.57 4.97
CA PRO A 139 8.71 2.23 6.00
C PRO A 139 8.00 1.24 6.95
N ARG A 140 7.70 0.01 6.49
CA ARG A 140 7.13 -1.04 7.37
C ARG A 140 8.18 -1.52 8.37
N ALA A 141 9.46 -1.58 7.97
CA ALA A 141 10.55 -1.88 8.88
C ALA A 141 10.73 -0.77 9.93
N ALA A 142 10.57 0.52 9.53
CA ALA A 142 10.60 1.65 10.46
C ALA A 142 9.49 1.55 11.52
N ALA A 143 8.26 1.21 11.14
CA ALA A 143 7.16 1.01 12.07
C ALA A 143 7.43 -0.16 13.05
N LYS A 144 7.91 -1.30 12.54
CA LYS A 144 8.30 -2.44 13.39
C LYS A 144 9.43 -2.09 14.35
N MET A 145 10.41 -1.30 13.88
CA MET A 145 11.53 -0.85 14.72
C MET A 145 11.03 0.05 15.85
N ARG A 146 10.11 0.98 15.58
CA ARG A 146 9.46 1.78 16.61
C ARG A 146 8.84 0.90 17.70
N ASP A 147 8.09 -0.14 17.32
CA ASP A 147 7.44 -1.03 18.28
C ASP A 147 8.45 -1.79 19.16
N LYS A 148 9.59 -2.20 18.56
CA LYS A 148 10.71 -2.79 19.31
C LYS A 148 11.34 -1.80 20.29
N ILE A 149 11.52 -0.53 19.88
CA ILE A 149 12.06 0.53 20.74
C ILE A 149 11.13 0.79 21.92
N VAL A 150 9.82 0.87 21.69
CA VAL A 150 8.84 1.03 22.76
C VAL A 150 8.93 -0.14 23.75
N SER A 151 8.95 -1.37 23.25
CA SER A 151 9.10 -2.57 24.09
C SER A 151 10.38 -2.59 24.90
N TYR A 152 11.51 -2.17 24.29
CA TYR A 152 12.80 -2.04 24.98
C TYR A 152 12.73 -1.00 26.11
N CYS A 153 12.14 0.16 25.83
CA CYS A 153 11.97 1.23 26.82
C CYS A 153 11.09 0.80 27.98
N ASP A 154 10.01 0.06 27.72
CA ASP A 154 9.12 -0.48 28.76
C ASP A 154 9.85 -1.50 29.65
N GLY A 155 10.56 -2.42 29.04
CA GLY A 155 11.36 -3.42 29.77
C GLY A 155 12.42 -2.81 30.68
N ASN A 156 13.04 -1.70 30.23
CA ASN A 156 14.06 -0.97 30.98
C ASN A 156 13.49 0.17 31.86
N ARG A 157 12.15 0.35 31.89
CA ARG A 157 11.45 1.40 32.64
C ARG A 157 11.97 2.81 32.36
N GLN A 158 12.28 3.09 31.08
CA GLN A 158 12.76 4.39 30.61
C GLN A 158 11.85 4.99 29.56
N LYS A 159 11.85 6.32 29.41
CA LYS A 159 11.03 7.04 28.43
C LYS A 159 11.87 7.62 27.28
N THR A 160 13.18 7.53 27.35
CA THR A 160 14.10 8.08 26.36
C THR A 160 15.00 6.96 25.85
N PHE A 161 15.05 6.82 24.52
CA PHE A 161 15.91 5.89 23.81
C PHE A 161 17.11 6.64 23.21
N ALA A 162 18.30 6.30 23.63
CA ALA A 162 19.56 6.93 23.22
C ALA A 162 20.39 6.01 22.33
N LEU A 163 21.51 6.52 21.79
CA LEU A 163 22.42 5.73 20.95
C LEU A 163 23.01 4.51 21.68
N ALA A 164 23.26 4.64 22.98
CA ALA A 164 23.76 3.50 23.80
C ALA A 164 22.73 2.38 23.89
N ASP A 165 21.43 2.72 23.95
CA ASP A 165 20.32 1.76 23.94
C ASP A 165 20.19 1.10 22.57
N TRP A 166 20.36 1.88 21.48
CA TRP A 166 20.39 1.34 20.13
C TRP A 166 21.48 0.28 19.95
N ASN A 167 22.69 0.55 20.41
CA ASN A 167 23.79 -0.41 20.28
C ASN A 167 23.47 -1.74 21.00
N LYS A 168 22.86 -1.69 22.19
CA LYS A 168 22.43 -2.89 22.91
C LYS A 168 21.31 -3.62 22.17
N LEU A 169 20.25 -2.90 21.77
CA LEU A 169 19.12 -3.48 21.05
C LEU A 169 19.53 -4.08 19.71
N LYS A 170 20.46 -3.43 19.01
CA LYS A 170 21.03 -3.93 17.76
C LYS A 170 21.71 -5.28 17.93
N ASP A 171 22.52 -5.42 19.00
CA ASP A 171 23.20 -6.68 19.31
C ASP A 171 22.19 -7.77 19.72
N GLU A 172 21.18 -7.43 20.52
CA GLU A 172 20.11 -8.36 20.93
C GLU A 172 19.26 -8.86 19.72
N LEU A 173 19.13 -8.05 18.68
CA LEU A 173 18.34 -8.38 17.47
C LEU A 173 19.18 -8.96 16.33
N ASP A 174 20.48 -9.20 16.55
CA ASP A 174 21.43 -9.64 15.51
C ASP A 174 21.38 -8.80 14.21
N ILE A 175 21.16 -7.49 14.36
CA ILE A 175 21.11 -6.58 13.22
C ILE A 175 22.52 -6.32 12.70
N LEU A 176 22.82 -6.91 11.55
CA LEU A 176 24.08 -6.72 10.86
C LEU A 176 24.23 -5.29 10.31
N PRO A 177 25.49 -4.78 10.14
CA PRO A 177 25.74 -3.46 9.54
C PRO A 177 25.10 -3.24 8.18
N LEU A 178 24.80 -4.32 7.47
CA LEU A 178 24.14 -4.33 6.14
C LEU A 178 22.60 -4.34 6.20
N GLY A 179 21.99 -4.24 7.37
CA GLY A 179 20.54 -4.15 7.58
C GLY A 179 19.89 -5.41 8.17
N LEU A 180 18.60 -5.32 8.46
CA LEU A 180 17.80 -6.44 8.94
C LEU A 180 17.79 -7.58 7.91
N LEU A 181 18.04 -8.79 8.36
CA LEU A 181 17.79 -10.03 7.61
C LEU A 181 16.31 -10.29 7.51
#